data_a1fca350ccfee3e672cf411b4b92b3e7
#
_entry.id   a1fca350ccfee3e672cf411b4b92b3e7
#
_cell.length_a   1.000
_cell.length_b   1.000
_cell.length_c   1.000
_cell.angle_alpha   90.00
_cell.angle_beta   90.00
_cell.angle_gamma   90.00
#
_symmetry.space_group_name_H-M   'P 1'
#
loop_
_entity.id
_entity.type
_entity.pdbx_description
1 polymer ?
#
loop_
_entity_poly.entity_id
_entity_poly.type
_entity_poly.pdbx_seq_one_letter_code
_entity_poly.pdbx_strand_id
1 'polypeptide(L)'
;MNTGAQWHMLPQCYPNYTVHRRFQQWCEREVLREVLTQLANTLREQGDIDERESFIDACFASAKGGGDEIGKTRRGKGVKILAIVDRHGLPLSVSTHAANHHEVTLVQLSFEFYMIEAKPQSLIGDKAYDSDALDRELKKEGVELTARHKSNRKLKTQDGRRLRRYTRRWIVERFFAWLQWKRRLLVRWEYYASNFLGFVQLVSITMLLKQF
;
A
#
# COMPACT_ATOMS: atom_id res chain seq x y z
N MET A 1 1.04 -13.61 12.38
CA MET A 1 1.30 -13.08 11.02
C MET A 1 2.50 -13.75 10.35
N ASN A 2 3.61 -13.95 11.04
CA ASN A 2 4.84 -14.53 10.45
C ASN A 2 4.65 -15.97 9.96
N THR A 3 3.88 -16.78 10.68
CA THR A 3 3.68 -18.21 10.38
C THR A 3 2.59 -18.47 9.33
N GLY A 4 1.69 -17.53 9.09
CA GLY A 4 0.49 -17.74 8.28
C GLY A 4 -0.55 -18.65 8.94
N ALA A 5 -0.43 -18.93 10.24
CA ALA A 5 -1.32 -19.83 10.96
C ALA A 5 -2.78 -19.40 10.87
N GLN A 6 -3.67 -20.39 10.80
CA GLN A 6 -5.12 -20.15 10.83
C GLN A 6 -5.56 -19.77 12.26
N TRP A 7 -6.71 -19.10 12.37
CA TRP A 7 -7.19 -18.61 13.66
C TRP A 7 -7.34 -19.71 14.71
N HIS A 8 -7.82 -20.90 14.32
CA HIS A 8 -7.97 -22.03 15.24
C HIS A 8 -6.65 -22.66 15.71
N MET A 9 -5.52 -22.29 15.07
CA MET A 9 -4.17 -22.73 15.47
C MET A 9 -3.51 -21.77 16.48
N LEU A 10 -4.25 -20.76 16.97
CA LEU A 10 -3.75 -19.93 18.06
C LEU A 10 -3.57 -20.78 19.31
N PRO A 11 -2.57 -20.49 20.17
CA PRO A 11 -2.41 -21.16 21.46
C PRO A 11 -3.70 -21.11 22.26
N GLN A 12 -4.01 -22.21 22.99
CA GLN A 12 -5.28 -22.34 23.73
C GLN A 12 -5.50 -21.28 24.79
N CYS A 13 -4.44 -20.62 25.27
CA CYS A 13 -4.54 -19.47 26.16
C CYS A 13 -5.21 -18.24 25.50
N TYR A 14 -5.31 -18.22 24.16
CA TYR A 14 -6.04 -17.20 23.42
C TYR A 14 -7.32 -17.81 22.85
N PRO A 15 -8.53 -17.38 23.29
CA PRO A 15 -9.78 -17.86 22.72
C PRO A 15 -9.88 -17.42 21.25
N ASN A 16 -9.52 -18.30 20.33
CA ASN A 16 -9.34 -18.03 18.90
C ASN A 16 -10.56 -17.36 18.26
N TYR A 17 -11.76 -17.79 18.61
CA TYR A 17 -13.00 -17.19 18.11
C TYR A 17 -13.16 -15.74 18.56
N THR A 18 -12.91 -15.45 19.84
CA THR A 18 -12.99 -14.08 20.39
C THR A 18 -11.93 -13.17 19.78
N VAL A 19 -10.70 -13.66 19.60
CA VAL A 19 -9.61 -12.90 18.97
C VAL A 19 -9.95 -12.58 17.52
N HIS A 20 -10.45 -13.56 16.75
CA HIS A 20 -10.88 -13.34 15.37
C HIS A 20 -12.01 -12.32 15.27
N ARG A 21 -13.07 -12.49 16.10
CA ARG A 21 -14.20 -11.55 16.14
C ARG A 21 -13.75 -10.13 16.50
N ARG A 22 -12.84 -9.98 17.47
CA ARG A 22 -12.29 -8.68 17.84
C ARG A 22 -11.51 -8.04 16.69
N PHE A 23 -10.70 -8.83 15.99
CA PHE A 23 -9.98 -8.35 14.79
C PHE A 23 -10.95 -7.87 13.70
N GLN A 24 -12.02 -8.62 13.41
CA GLN A 24 -13.05 -8.20 12.45
C GLN A 24 -13.71 -6.89 12.87
N GLN A 25 -14.06 -6.73 14.14
CA GLN A 25 -14.61 -5.47 14.68
C GLN A 25 -13.65 -4.28 14.49
N TRP A 26 -12.34 -4.49 14.67
CA TRP A 26 -11.35 -3.46 14.43
C TRP A 26 -11.25 -3.07 12.95
N CYS A 27 -11.33 -4.04 12.04
CA CYS A 27 -11.36 -3.78 10.61
C CYS A 27 -12.62 -3.02 10.18
N GLU A 28 -13.80 -3.45 10.64
CA GLU A 28 -15.09 -2.84 10.34
C GLU A 28 -15.21 -1.39 10.87
N ARG A 29 -14.62 -1.12 12.03
CA ARG A 29 -14.63 0.20 12.68
C ARG A 29 -13.43 1.07 12.30
N GLU A 30 -12.62 0.65 11.34
CA GLU A 30 -11.40 1.34 10.90
C GLU A 30 -10.38 1.68 12.00
N VAL A 31 -10.43 0.98 13.16
CA VAL A 31 -9.52 1.22 14.30
C VAL A 31 -8.05 1.10 13.90
N LEU A 32 -7.72 0.13 13.04
CA LEU A 32 -6.34 -0.06 12.58
C LEU A 32 -5.85 1.09 11.70
N ARG A 33 -6.75 1.67 10.90
CA ARG A 33 -6.47 2.87 10.10
C ARG A 33 -6.23 4.08 11.01
N GLU A 34 -7.05 4.25 12.02
CA GLU A 34 -6.89 5.34 12.99
C GLU A 34 -5.55 5.26 13.72
N VAL A 35 -5.17 4.06 14.20
CA VAL A 35 -3.86 3.83 14.83
C VAL A 35 -2.71 4.17 13.87
N LEU A 36 -2.80 3.75 12.60
CA LEU A 36 -1.80 4.09 11.58
C LEU A 36 -1.68 5.59 11.38
N THR A 37 -2.81 6.28 11.27
CA THR A 37 -2.88 7.74 11.08
C THR A 37 -2.23 8.47 12.26
N GLN A 38 -2.53 8.07 13.49
CA GLN A 38 -1.93 8.66 14.69
C GLN A 38 -0.42 8.43 14.74
N LEU A 39 0.06 7.21 14.48
CA LEU A 39 1.50 6.90 14.44
C LEU A 39 2.23 7.70 13.36
N ALA A 40 1.66 7.78 12.14
CA ALA A 40 2.26 8.52 11.05
C ALA A 40 2.36 10.03 11.37
N ASN A 41 1.31 10.63 11.95
CA ASN A 41 1.34 12.02 12.35
C ASN A 41 2.37 12.29 13.47
N THR A 42 2.46 11.41 14.47
CA THR A 42 3.47 11.54 15.54
C THR A 42 4.90 11.49 14.96
N LEU A 43 5.19 10.52 14.07
CA LEU A 43 6.51 10.43 13.41
C LEU A 43 6.78 11.62 12.50
N ARG A 44 5.76 12.17 11.84
CA ARG A 44 5.89 13.40 11.05
C ARG A 44 6.25 14.61 11.93
N GLU A 45 5.61 14.75 13.08
CA GLU A 45 5.90 15.82 14.05
C GLU A 45 7.33 15.71 14.61
N GLN A 46 7.83 14.48 14.78
CA GLN A 46 9.20 14.19 15.20
C GLN A 46 10.23 14.41 14.07
N GLY A 47 9.79 14.54 12.82
CA GLY A 47 10.65 14.73 11.65
C GLY A 47 11.18 13.42 11.04
N ASP A 48 10.67 12.28 11.47
CA ASP A 48 11.09 10.95 10.98
C ASP A 48 10.40 10.55 9.67
N ILE A 49 9.29 11.21 9.31
CA ILE A 49 8.63 11.10 8.02
C ILE A 49 8.99 12.28 7.13
N ASP A 50 9.46 12.00 5.91
CA ASP A 50 9.72 12.99 4.86
C ASP A 50 8.82 12.73 3.65
N GLU A 51 7.66 13.36 3.64
CA GLU A 51 6.64 13.22 2.59
C GLU A 51 6.95 13.99 1.29
N ARG A 52 7.99 14.86 1.27
CA ARG A 52 8.32 15.68 0.07
C ARG A 52 8.55 14.82 -1.16
N GLU A 53 9.16 13.66 -0.98
CA GLU A 53 9.37 12.67 -2.03
C GLU A 53 8.81 11.33 -1.56
N SER A 54 7.81 10.83 -2.29
CA SER A 54 7.13 9.57 -1.98
C SER A 54 7.17 8.61 -3.16
N PHE A 55 7.06 7.33 -2.88
CA PHE A 55 7.14 6.25 -3.86
C PHE A 55 5.85 5.44 -3.84
N ILE A 56 5.28 5.21 -5.03
CA ILE A 56 4.07 4.41 -5.20
C ILE A 56 4.37 3.15 -5.99
N ASP A 57 3.83 2.03 -5.54
CA ASP A 57 3.84 0.77 -6.28
C ASP A 57 2.72 -0.14 -5.79
N ALA A 58 2.49 -1.24 -6.52
CA ALA A 58 1.50 -2.25 -6.16
C ALA A 58 2.10 -3.65 -6.24
N CYS A 59 1.72 -4.52 -5.30
CA CYS A 59 2.04 -5.93 -5.38
C CYS A 59 0.78 -6.79 -5.48
N PHE A 60 0.92 -7.96 -6.12
CA PHE A 60 -0.14 -8.94 -6.29
C PHE A 60 -0.09 -9.96 -5.16
N ALA A 61 -1.24 -10.22 -4.53
CA ALA A 61 -1.45 -11.34 -3.62
C ALA A 61 -2.53 -12.27 -4.20
N SER A 62 -2.20 -13.55 -4.33
CA SER A 62 -3.15 -14.56 -4.80
C SER A 62 -4.30 -14.72 -3.81
N ALA A 63 -5.55 -14.85 -4.28
CA ALA A 63 -6.72 -15.10 -3.44
C ALA A 63 -7.18 -16.55 -3.59
N LYS A 64 -7.26 -17.27 -2.47
CA LYS A 64 -7.65 -18.69 -2.41
C LYS A 64 -9.00 -18.91 -1.71
N GLY A 65 -9.35 -18.05 -0.76
CA GLY A 65 -10.57 -18.17 0.05
C GLY A 65 -11.86 -17.68 -0.63
N GLY A 66 -11.79 -17.14 -1.86
CA GLY A 66 -12.93 -16.46 -2.48
C GLY A 66 -13.21 -15.11 -1.79
N GLY A 67 -14.42 -14.58 -1.94
CA GLY A 67 -14.89 -13.35 -1.29
C GLY A 67 -14.97 -12.15 -2.22
N ASP A 68 -15.14 -10.99 -1.60
CA ASP A 68 -15.29 -9.69 -2.27
C ASP A 68 -13.95 -9.13 -2.79
N GLU A 69 -14.01 -8.16 -3.69
CA GLU A 69 -12.85 -7.45 -4.25
C GLU A 69 -11.71 -8.36 -4.74
N ILE A 70 -12.06 -9.42 -5.46
CA ILE A 70 -11.10 -10.30 -6.12
C ILE A 70 -11.17 -10.11 -7.63
N GLY A 71 -10.02 -9.80 -8.24
CA GLY A 71 -9.88 -9.64 -9.68
C GLY A 71 -9.18 -10.80 -10.35
N LYS A 72 -9.61 -11.16 -11.58
CA LYS A 72 -8.94 -12.17 -12.40
C LYS A 72 -7.86 -11.51 -13.26
N THR A 73 -6.65 -12.05 -13.21
CA THR A 73 -5.50 -11.61 -14.01
C THR A 73 -4.82 -12.79 -14.71
N ARG A 74 -3.79 -12.53 -15.49
CA ARG A 74 -2.93 -13.61 -16.06
C ARG A 74 -2.23 -14.44 -14.98
N ARG A 75 -2.03 -13.87 -13.78
CA ARG A 75 -1.45 -14.57 -12.61
C ARG A 75 -2.49 -15.36 -11.81
N GLY A 76 -3.75 -15.37 -12.24
CA GLY A 76 -4.87 -15.97 -11.53
C GLY A 76 -5.74 -14.95 -10.81
N LYS A 77 -6.60 -15.45 -9.92
CA LYS A 77 -7.45 -14.61 -9.06
C LYS A 77 -6.65 -14.04 -7.91
N GLY A 78 -6.82 -12.76 -7.63
CA GLY A 78 -6.09 -12.10 -6.55
C GLY A 78 -6.52 -10.68 -6.27
N VAL A 79 -5.76 -10.06 -5.39
CA VAL A 79 -5.89 -8.67 -4.98
C VAL A 79 -4.57 -7.94 -5.23
N LYS A 80 -4.64 -6.63 -5.44
CA LYS A 80 -3.50 -5.73 -5.40
C LYS A 80 -3.43 -5.09 -4.03
N ILE A 81 -2.23 -5.08 -3.44
CA ILE A 81 -1.90 -4.23 -2.32
C ILE A 81 -1.18 -3.02 -2.92
N LEU A 82 -1.78 -1.84 -2.80
CA LEU A 82 -1.20 -0.58 -3.24
C LEU A 82 -0.63 0.15 -2.04
N ALA A 83 0.55 0.72 -2.17
CA ALA A 83 1.17 1.49 -1.11
C ALA A 83 1.84 2.76 -1.63
N ILE A 84 1.76 3.82 -0.84
CA ILE A 84 2.61 5.00 -0.96
C ILE A 84 3.50 5.01 0.29
N VAL A 85 4.80 5.13 0.06
CA VAL A 85 5.79 5.23 1.15
C VAL A 85 6.59 6.52 1.02
N ASP A 86 7.10 7.03 2.12
CA ASP A 86 7.99 8.19 2.15
C ASP A 86 9.40 7.84 1.65
N ARG A 87 10.33 8.80 1.69
CA ARG A 87 11.72 8.57 1.25
C ARG A 87 12.50 7.59 2.14
N HIS A 88 12.02 7.27 3.33
CA HIS A 88 12.63 6.29 4.24
C HIS A 88 12.01 4.90 4.07
N GLY A 89 10.90 4.78 3.33
CA GLY A 89 10.15 3.55 3.10
C GLY A 89 9.06 3.32 4.16
N LEU A 90 8.70 4.36 4.90
CA LEU A 90 7.61 4.31 5.87
C LEU A 90 6.26 4.47 5.14
N PRO A 91 5.25 3.66 5.47
CA PRO A 91 3.96 3.73 4.79
C PRO A 91 3.22 5.02 5.11
N LEU A 92 2.79 5.73 4.06
CA LEU A 92 1.92 6.91 4.10
C LEU A 92 0.50 6.59 3.64
N SER A 93 0.34 5.55 2.82
CA SER A 93 -0.95 5.01 2.40
C SER A 93 -0.81 3.52 2.12
N VAL A 94 -1.80 2.74 2.54
CA VAL A 94 -1.95 1.33 2.17
C VAL A 94 -3.41 1.03 1.87
N SER A 95 -3.67 0.38 0.74
CA SER A 95 -5.00 -0.02 0.32
C SER A 95 -4.99 -1.36 -0.42
N THR A 96 -6.14 -1.99 -0.54
CA THR A 96 -6.28 -3.26 -1.27
C THR A 96 -7.41 -3.13 -2.29
N HIS A 97 -7.20 -3.65 -3.48
CA HIS A 97 -8.14 -3.56 -4.60
C HIS A 97 -8.17 -4.86 -5.39
N ALA A 98 -9.24 -5.11 -6.13
CA ALA A 98 -9.30 -6.23 -7.05
C ALA A 98 -8.15 -6.18 -8.07
N ALA A 99 -7.47 -7.29 -8.29
CA ALA A 99 -6.21 -7.33 -9.06
C ALA A 99 -6.35 -6.91 -10.53
N ASN A 100 -7.57 -6.91 -11.08
CA ASN A 100 -7.86 -6.51 -12.46
C ASN A 100 -7.94 -4.98 -12.66
N HIS A 101 -8.00 -4.18 -11.60
CA HIS A 101 -7.97 -2.72 -11.74
C HIS A 101 -6.62 -2.24 -12.24
N HIS A 102 -6.63 -1.23 -13.14
CA HIS A 102 -5.41 -0.57 -13.59
C HIS A 102 -4.84 0.33 -12.50
N GLU A 103 -3.53 0.30 -12.31
CA GLU A 103 -2.85 1.05 -11.25
C GLU A 103 -3.06 2.56 -11.36
N VAL A 104 -3.10 3.10 -12.58
CA VAL A 104 -3.39 4.52 -12.85
C VAL A 104 -4.72 4.97 -12.21
N THR A 105 -5.77 4.14 -12.30
CA THR A 105 -7.09 4.48 -11.74
C THR A 105 -7.14 4.39 -10.22
N LEU A 106 -6.16 3.71 -9.60
CA LEU A 106 -6.10 3.52 -8.16
C LEU A 106 -5.32 4.62 -7.44
N VAL A 107 -4.57 5.46 -8.17
CA VAL A 107 -3.72 6.49 -7.54
C VAL A 107 -4.57 7.50 -6.76
N GLN A 108 -5.65 8.02 -7.35
CA GLN A 108 -6.54 8.95 -6.66
C GLN A 108 -7.19 8.31 -5.43
N LEU A 109 -7.66 7.07 -5.57
CA LEU A 109 -8.21 6.30 -4.45
C LEU A 109 -7.18 6.07 -3.33
N SER A 110 -5.88 5.96 -3.67
CA SER A 110 -4.84 5.78 -2.65
C SER A 110 -4.69 7.00 -1.75
N PHE A 111 -5.02 8.20 -2.23
CA PHE A 111 -5.02 9.40 -1.40
C PHE A 111 -6.19 9.46 -0.41
N GLU A 112 -7.28 8.74 -0.63
CA GLU A 112 -8.35 8.57 0.37
C GLU A 112 -7.88 7.78 1.60
N PHE A 113 -6.84 6.96 1.43
CA PHE A 113 -6.20 6.19 2.50
C PHE A 113 -4.91 6.84 3.02
N TYR A 114 -4.63 8.09 2.61
CA TYR A 114 -3.44 8.80 3.05
C TYR A 114 -3.53 9.14 4.53
N MET A 115 -2.46 8.91 5.27
CA MET A 115 -2.46 8.98 6.74
C MET A 115 -2.13 10.36 7.28
N ILE A 116 -1.56 11.23 6.45
CA ILE A 116 -1.18 12.59 6.80
C ILE A 116 -1.88 13.59 5.87
N GLU A 117 -2.12 14.81 6.34
CA GLU A 117 -2.85 15.82 5.56
C GLU A 117 -2.07 16.30 4.32
N ALA A 118 -0.75 16.43 4.46
CA ALA A 118 0.09 16.95 3.39
C ALA A 118 0.35 15.91 2.32
N LYS A 119 -0.13 16.15 1.08
CA LYS A 119 0.22 15.34 -0.07
C LYS A 119 1.71 15.50 -0.43
N PRO A 120 2.36 14.48 -1.03
CA PRO A 120 3.75 14.57 -1.43
C PRO A 120 3.95 15.62 -2.54
N GLN A 121 5.07 16.34 -2.50
CA GLN A 121 5.43 17.24 -3.60
C GLN A 121 5.82 16.45 -4.85
N SER A 122 6.47 15.30 -4.67
CA SER A 122 6.90 14.42 -5.75
C SER A 122 6.49 12.97 -5.46
N LEU A 123 5.72 12.39 -6.38
CA LEU A 123 5.31 10.99 -6.33
C LEU A 123 6.05 10.23 -7.44
N ILE A 124 6.78 9.18 -7.07
CA ILE A 124 7.60 8.38 -7.99
C ILE A 124 6.97 7.00 -8.13
N GLY A 125 6.62 6.65 -9.36
CA GLY A 125 6.01 5.36 -9.70
C GLY A 125 6.71 4.65 -10.84
N ASP A 126 6.31 3.41 -11.12
CA ASP A 126 6.80 2.67 -12.27
C ASP A 126 6.15 3.16 -13.59
N LYS A 127 6.55 2.54 -14.71
CA LYS A 127 5.98 2.86 -16.04
C LYS A 127 4.48 2.57 -16.17
N ALA A 128 3.87 1.81 -15.25
CA ALA A 128 2.42 1.59 -15.25
C ALA A 128 1.66 2.88 -14.96
N TYR A 129 2.26 3.78 -14.18
CA TYR A 129 1.69 5.09 -13.82
C TYR A 129 1.90 6.17 -14.89
N ASP A 130 2.58 5.88 -16.03
CA ASP A 130 2.78 6.83 -17.13
C ASP A 130 1.45 7.14 -17.83
N SER A 131 0.83 8.27 -17.48
CA SER A 131 -0.45 8.74 -17.97
C SER A 131 -0.54 10.26 -17.92
N ASP A 132 -0.73 10.91 -19.08
CA ASP A 132 -0.86 12.37 -19.17
C ASP A 132 -2.13 12.89 -18.47
N ALA A 133 -3.18 12.05 -18.36
CA ALA A 133 -4.38 12.40 -17.62
C ALA A 133 -4.09 12.46 -16.13
N LEU A 134 -3.43 11.42 -15.60
CA LEU A 134 -3.03 11.35 -14.20
C LEU A 134 -2.05 12.48 -13.83
N ASP A 135 -1.06 12.77 -14.68
CA ASP A 135 -0.11 13.87 -14.48
C ASP A 135 -0.83 15.22 -14.33
N ARG A 136 -1.84 15.47 -15.17
CA ARG A 136 -2.61 16.71 -15.10
C ARG A 136 -3.47 16.82 -13.85
N GLU A 137 -4.07 15.72 -13.42
CA GLU A 137 -4.88 15.67 -12.19
C GLU A 137 -4.02 15.90 -10.96
N LEU A 138 -2.92 15.15 -10.81
CA LEU A 138 -2.01 15.30 -9.67
C LEU A 138 -1.37 16.68 -9.62
N LYS A 139 -1.03 17.26 -10.77
CA LYS A 139 -0.49 18.61 -10.83
C LYS A 139 -1.46 19.69 -10.32
N LYS A 140 -2.78 19.52 -10.50
CA LYS A 140 -3.79 20.43 -9.93
C LYS A 140 -3.77 20.38 -8.39
N GLU A 141 -3.38 19.25 -7.81
CA GLU A 141 -3.27 19.02 -6.39
C GLU A 141 -1.86 19.33 -5.83
N GLY A 142 -0.97 19.89 -6.67
CA GLY A 142 0.40 20.23 -6.28
C GLY A 142 1.37 19.05 -6.24
N VAL A 143 0.97 17.88 -6.75
CA VAL A 143 1.79 16.66 -6.76
C VAL A 143 2.45 16.48 -8.13
N GLU A 144 3.78 16.38 -8.16
CA GLU A 144 4.55 16.08 -9.37
C GLU A 144 4.75 14.57 -9.51
N LEU A 145 4.09 13.95 -10.50
CA LEU A 145 4.31 12.53 -10.80
C LEU A 145 5.58 12.33 -11.65
N THR A 146 6.42 11.39 -11.23
CA THR A 146 7.60 10.94 -11.98
C THR A 146 7.49 9.45 -12.25
N ALA A 147 7.14 9.09 -13.50
CA ALA A 147 7.09 7.71 -13.97
C ALA A 147 7.85 7.58 -15.28
N ARG A 148 8.59 6.48 -15.49
CA ARG A 148 9.25 6.23 -16.77
C ARG A 148 8.21 6.07 -17.87
N HIS A 149 8.49 6.65 -19.05
CA HIS A 149 7.62 6.45 -20.21
C HIS A 149 7.52 4.98 -20.62
N LYS A 150 6.30 4.58 -21.00
CA LYS A 150 6.05 3.29 -21.64
C LYS A 150 6.84 3.21 -22.94
N SER A 151 7.35 2.04 -23.28
CA SER A 151 8.18 1.82 -24.49
C SER A 151 7.47 2.18 -25.80
N ASN A 152 6.14 2.11 -25.84
CA ASN A 152 5.30 2.43 -26.98
C ASN A 152 4.83 3.89 -27.03
N ARG A 153 5.31 4.76 -26.14
CA ARG A 153 4.95 6.17 -26.13
C ARG A 153 5.60 6.92 -27.27
N LYS A 154 4.79 7.60 -28.10
CA LYS A 154 5.24 8.34 -29.29
C LYS A 154 5.99 9.63 -28.95
N LEU A 155 5.49 10.39 -27.96
CA LEU A 155 6.09 11.65 -27.52
C LEU A 155 6.83 11.46 -26.19
N LYS A 156 8.15 11.63 -26.23
CA LYS A 156 8.99 11.58 -25.03
C LYS A 156 9.20 13.01 -24.51
N THR A 157 8.48 13.35 -23.44
CA THR A 157 8.52 14.70 -22.83
C THR A 157 9.35 14.76 -21.56
N GLN A 158 9.94 13.62 -21.12
CA GLN A 158 10.65 13.54 -19.86
C GLN A 158 12.04 14.14 -19.89
N ASP A 159 12.32 15.04 -18.95
CA ASP A 159 13.67 15.49 -18.63
C ASP A 159 14.40 14.38 -17.84
N GLY A 160 15.58 13.97 -18.32
CA GLY A 160 16.43 12.97 -17.69
C GLY A 160 16.86 13.32 -16.26
N ARG A 161 16.78 14.59 -15.85
CA ARG A 161 17.07 15.03 -14.48
C ARG A 161 16.06 14.48 -13.48
N ARG A 162 14.78 14.43 -13.84
CA ARG A 162 13.70 13.88 -12.99
C ARG A 162 13.82 12.37 -12.85
N LEU A 163 14.28 11.69 -13.90
CA LEU A 163 14.48 10.24 -13.87
C LEU A 163 15.60 9.78 -12.93
N ARG A 164 16.48 10.66 -12.44
CA ARG A 164 17.44 10.30 -11.38
C ARG A 164 16.74 9.88 -10.09
N ARG A 165 15.59 10.46 -9.79
CA ARG A 165 14.77 10.08 -8.61
C ARG A 165 14.20 8.67 -8.77
N TYR A 166 13.92 8.24 -9.98
CA TYR A 166 13.43 6.90 -10.29
C TYR A 166 14.38 5.78 -9.82
N THR A 167 15.69 6.04 -9.77
CA THR A 167 16.67 5.05 -9.30
C THR A 167 16.43 4.63 -7.84
N ARG A 168 15.73 5.45 -7.05
CA ARG A 168 15.40 5.17 -5.65
C ARG A 168 14.11 4.40 -5.46
N ARG A 169 13.44 3.98 -6.55
CA ARG A 169 12.18 3.21 -6.47
C ARG A 169 12.32 1.89 -5.68
N TRP A 170 13.54 1.37 -5.52
CA TRP A 170 13.82 0.24 -4.64
C TRP A 170 13.31 0.43 -3.20
N ILE A 171 13.03 1.67 -2.77
CA ILE A 171 12.50 2.00 -1.44
C ILE A 171 11.11 1.38 -1.26
N VAL A 172 10.20 1.56 -2.21
CA VAL A 172 8.87 0.94 -2.12
C VAL A 172 8.93 -0.57 -2.37
N GLU A 173 9.86 -1.06 -3.19
CA GLU A 173 10.11 -2.49 -3.38
C GLU A 173 10.56 -3.14 -2.06
N ARG A 174 11.41 -2.46 -1.29
CA ARG A 174 11.83 -2.89 0.06
C ARG A 174 10.64 -2.96 1.02
N PHE A 175 9.72 -2.00 0.99
CA PHE A 175 8.49 -2.04 1.77
C PHE A 175 7.70 -3.31 1.46
N PHE A 176 7.48 -3.62 0.17
CA PHE A 176 6.78 -4.85 -0.21
C PHE A 176 7.54 -6.11 0.16
N ALA A 177 8.87 -6.11 0.08
CA ALA A 177 9.67 -7.25 0.54
C ALA A 177 9.42 -7.52 2.04
N TRP A 178 9.43 -6.50 2.89
CA TRP A 178 9.10 -6.64 4.31
C TRP A 178 7.67 -7.11 4.56
N LEU A 179 6.72 -6.62 3.77
CA LEU A 179 5.33 -7.02 3.84
C LEU A 179 5.16 -8.50 3.48
N GLN A 180 5.85 -8.96 2.44
CA GLN A 180 5.81 -10.36 1.98
C GLN A 180 6.49 -11.35 2.95
N TRP A 181 7.38 -10.91 3.83
CA TRP A 181 7.91 -11.74 4.91
C TRP A 181 6.82 -12.19 5.89
N LYS A 182 5.68 -11.53 5.87
CA LYS A 182 4.50 -11.92 6.64
C LYS A 182 3.67 -12.91 5.82
N ARG A 183 3.84 -14.21 6.05
CA ARG A 183 3.19 -15.28 5.29
C ARG A 183 1.68 -15.11 5.14
N ARG A 184 1.03 -14.42 6.10
CA ARG A 184 -0.40 -14.13 6.03
C ARG A 184 -0.77 -13.19 4.88
N LEU A 185 0.18 -12.42 4.33
CA LEU A 185 -0.04 -11.48 3.23
C LEU A 185 0.38 -12.02 1.86
N LEU A 186 1.07 -13.16 1.79
CA LEU A 186 1.45 -13.78 0.51
C LEU A 186 0.23 -14.29 -0.26
N VAL A 187 -0.75 -14.80 0.48
CA VAL A 187 -1.99 -15.36 -0.06
C VAL A 187 -3.15 -14.88 0.78
N ARG A 188 -4.13 -14.28 0.12
CA ARG A 188 -5.38 -13.89 0.78
C ARG A 188 -6.26 -15.12 0.96
N TRP A 189 -6.50 -15.48 2.22
CA TRP A 189 -7.46 -16.50 2.65
C TRP A 189 -8.73 -15.86 3.22
N GLU A 190 -8.69 -14.59 3.54
CA GLU A 190 -9.79 -13.82 4.10
C GLU A 190 -10.89 -13.65 3.05
N TYR A 191 -12.12 -14.00 3.44
CA TYR A 191 -13.30 -13.80 2.61
C TYR A 191 -13.57 -12.30 2.40
N TYR A 192 -13.59 -11.52 3.51
CA TYR A 192 -13.81 -10.08 3.48
C TYR A 192 -12.53 -9.31 3.15
N ALA A 193 -12.63 -8.37 2.20
CA ALA A 193 -11.50 -7.51 1.80
C ALA A 193 -10.98 -6.67 2.97
N SER A 194 -11.88 -6.18 3.82
CA SER A 194 -11.56 -5.41 5.02
C SER A 194 -10.63 -6.17 5.98
N ASN A 195 -10.84 -7.48 6.14
CA ASN A 195 -9.97 -8.31 6.98
C ASN A 195 -8.57 -8.46 6.39
N PHE A 196 -8.47 -8.59 5.07
CA PHE A 196 -7.16 -8.65 4.41
C PHE A 196 -6.43 -7.31 4.50
N LEU A 197 -7.13 -6.20 4.26
CA LEU A 197 -6.59 -4.85 4.46
C LEU A 197 -6.15 -4.65 5.93
N GLY A 198 -6.92 -5.13 6.90
CA GLY A 198 -6.56 -5.09 8.31
C GLY A 198 -5.23 -5.77 8.61
N PHE A 199 -4.89 -6.89 7.95
CA PHE A 199 -3.56 -7.49 8.08
C PHE A 199 -2.46 -6.65 7.45
N VAL A 200 -2.71 -6.00 6.31
CA VAL A 200 -1.77 -5.05 5.70
C VAL A 200 -1.50 -3.88 6.65
N GLN A 201 -2.56 -3.32 7.23
CA GLN A 201 -2.49 -2.24 8.22
C GLN A 201 -1.71 -2.66 9.47
N LEU A 202 -1.96 -3.85 10.03
CA LEU A 202 -1.22 -4.37 11.19
C LEU A 202 0.28 -4.49 10.92
N VAL A 203 0.68 -4.92 9.71
CA VAL A 203 2.11 -4.96 9.35
C VAL A 203 2.66 -3.55 9.24
N SER A 204 1.94 -2.64 8.62
CA SER A 204 2.33 -1.22 8.50
C SER A 204 2.49 -0.57 9.89
N ILE A 205 1.58 -0.83 10.83
CA ILE A 205 1.72 -0.43 12.25
C ILE A 205 3.04 -0.94 12.84
N THR A 206 3.37 -2.23 12.63
CA THR A 206 4.63 -2.78 13.16
C THR A 206 5.88 -2.16 12.52
N MET A 207 5.78 -1.61 11.31
CA MET A 207 6.87 -0.90 10.66
C MET A 207 7.06 0.50 11.24
N LEU A 208 5.95 1.24 11.46
CA LEU A 208 6.00 2.56 12.09
C LEU A 208 6.48 2.48 13.54
N LEU A 209 5.99 1.51 14.32
CA LEU A 209 6.40 1.30 15.71
C LEU A 209 7.89 1.01 15.91
N LYS A 210 8.62 0.63 14.88
CA LYS A 210 10.08 0.43 14.96
C LYS A 210 10.87 1.73 14.91
N GLN A 211 10.22 2.83 14.63
CA GLN A 211 10.86 4.16 14.60
C GLN A 211 10.83 4.83 15.98
N PHE A 212 9.97 4.36 16.88
CA PHE A 212 9.93 4.76 18.28
C PHE A 212 10.92 3.94 19.11
#